data_14f72ac118644d016f8a03f0b6f30cb3
#
_entry.id   14f72ac118644d016f8a03f0b6f30cb3
#
_cell.length_a   1.000
_cell.length_b   1.000
_cell.length_c   1.000
_cell.angle_alpha   90.00
_cell.angle_beta   90.00
_cell.angle_gamma   90.00
#
_symmetry.space_group_name_H-M   'P 1'
#
loop_
_entity.id
_entity.type
_entity.pdbx_description
1 polymer ?
#
loop_
_entity_poly.entity_id
_entity_poly.type
_entity_poly.pdbx_seq_one_letter_code
_entity_poly.pdbx_strand_id
1 'polypeptide(L)'
;ATTDAEDQDDVDADEEDDATAPRTGRAAALNAYMQAVRAQARAAASKRTLSKTSRNGKIIEWLGDRALTEAERAEVGASLLVQTSARRFVNPVKRYLDGSPKRYRAFRRERQQTGSWYRNEGFEPRDIHPLELDIVLLAILRAAGDLISKPNIQRDIDSSAWSSLQPILGYYRNQILVDEATDFSPIQLACMAALAHPRLRSFFACGDFNQRLTTWGA
;
A
#
# COMPACT_ATOMS: atom_id res chain seq x y z
N ALA A 1 -4.01 21.61 -12.36
CA ALA A 1 -4.55 20.81 -13.48
C ALA A 1 -3.72 19.53 -13.76
N THR A 2 -2.86 19.11 -12.83
CA THR A 2 -1.99 17.92 -12.97
C THR A 2 -2.32 16.80 -11.97
N THR A 3 -3.36 16.97 -11.17
CA THR A 3 -3.75 16.03 -10.10
C THR A 3 -4.58 14.84 -10.61
N ASP A 4 -5.16 14.92 -11.80
CA ASP A 4 -6.12 13.92 -12.29
C ASP A 4 -5.49 12.66 -12.93
N ALA A 5 -4.21 12.71 -13.31
CA ALA A 5 -3.54 11.57 -13.97
C ALA A 5 -2.99 10.53 -12.98
N GLU A 6 -2.66 10.93 -11.76
CA GLU A 6 -2.03 10.07 -10.76
C GLU A 6 -3.04 9.21 -9.98
N ASP A 7 -4.29 9.66 -9.83
CA ASP A 7 -5.35 8.88 -9.18
C ASP A 7 -5.88 7.73 -10.05
N GLN A 8 -5.62 7.77 -11.37
CA GLN A 8 -6.12 6.79 -12.32
C GLN A 8 -5.30 5.49 -12.29
N ASP A 9 -3.99 5.57 -12.01
CA ASP A 9 -3.09 4.41 -11.93
C ASP A 9 -3.27 3.60 -10.62
N ASP A 10 -3.78 4.25 -9.56
CA ASP A 10 -3.94 3.60 -8.25
C ASP A 10 -5.18 2.67 -8.18
N VAL A 11 -6.14 2.82 -9.07
CA VAL A 11 -7.33 1.94 -9.13
C VAL A 11 -7.01 0.64 -9.89
N ASP A 12 -6.07 0.71 -10.86
CA ASP A 12 -5.65 -0.45 -11.65
C ASP A 12 -4.64 -1.34 -10.88
N ALA A 13 -3.89 -0.80 -9.93
CA ALA A 13 -2.93 -1.57 -9.14
C ALA A 13 -3.58 -2.58 -8.17
N ASP A 14 -4.81 -2.31 -7.71
CA ASP A 14 -5.55 -3.23 -6.83
C ASP A 14 -6.13 -4.46 -7.58
N GLU A 15 -6.10 -4.47 -8.94
CA GLU A 15 -6.57 -5.60 -9.75
C GLU A 15 -5.46 -6.54 -10.25
N GLU A 16 -4.18 -6.14 -10.12
CA GLU A 16 -3.05 -6.97 -10.55
C GLU A 16 -2.77 -8.17 -9.62
N ASP A 17 -3.28 -8.16 -8.39
CA ASP A 17 -3.04 -9.22 -7.42
C ASP A 17 -3.73 -10.57 -7.74
N ASP A 18 -4.63 -10.62 -8.74
CA ASP A 18 -5.28 -11.87 -9.18
C ASP A 18 -4.62 -12.49 -10.43
N ALA A 19 -3.51 -11.92 -10.89
CA ALA A 19 -2.77 -12.36 -12.08
C ALA A 19 -1.72 -13.42 -11.75
N THR A 20 -2.15 -14.57 -11.25
CA THR A 20 -1.32 -15.76 -11.19
C THR A 20 -1.10 -16.33 -12.60
N ALA A 21 0.16 -16.34 -13.05
CA ALA A 21 0.75 -16.95 -14.23
C ALA A 21 0.54 -16.21 -15.58
N PRO A 22 1.57 -16.22 -16.46
CA PRO A 22 1.46 -15.66 -17.80
C PRO A 22 0.47 -16.48 -18.64
N ARG A 23 -0.73 -15.94 -18.81
CA ARG A 23 -1.74 -16.52 -19.70
C ARG A 23 -1.39 -16.19 -21.14
N THR A 24 -1.12 -17.19 -21.96
CA THR A 24 -0.81 -17.03 -23.38
C THR A 24 -2.05 -17.31 -24.25
N GLY A 25 -2.07 -16.77 -25.47
CA GLY A 25 -3.09 -17.07 -26.46
C GLY A 25 -4.49 -16.51 -26.14
N ARG A 26 -5.52 -17.32 -26.37
CA ARG A 26 -6.94 -16.93 -26.25
C ARG A 26 -7.31 -16.43 -24.85
N ALA A 27 -6.76 -17.01 -23.82
CA ALA A 27 -7.02 -16.62 -22.44
C ALA A 27 -6.46 -15.22 -22.12
N ALA A 28 -5.28 -14.90 -22.64
CA ALA A 28 -4.69 -13.57 -22.51
C ALA A 28 -5.50 -12.49 -23.26
N ALA A 29 -5.99 -12.82 -24.47
CA ALA A 29 -6.82 -11.93 -25.25
C ALA A 29 -8.16 -11.65 -24.56
N LEU A 30 -8.81 -12.69 -24.03
CA LEU A 30 -10.06 -12.55 -23.29
C LEU A 30 -9.87 -11.70 -22.02
N ASN A 31 -8.78 -11.91 -21.30
CA ASN A 31 -8.46 -11.12 -20.09
C ASN A 31 -8.23 -9.64 -20.43
N ALA A 32 -7.48 -9.36 -21.51
CA ALA A 32 -7.26 -8.01 -22.00
C ALA A 32 -8.57 -7.32 -22.41
N TYR A 33 -9.45 -8.04 -23.09
CA TYR A 33 -10.80 -7.57 -23.44
C TYR A 33 -11.59 -7.22 -22.18
N MET A 34 -11.68 -8.14 -21.23
CA MET A 34 -12.44 -7.93 -19.99
C MET A 34 -11.90 -6.75 -19.17
N GLN A 35 -10.59 -6.59 -19.09
CA GLN A 35 -9.96 -5.46 -18.43
C GLN A 35 -10.31 -4.13 -19.12
N ALA A 36 -10.22 -4.08 -20.45
CA ALA A 36 -10.53 -2.87 -21.20
C ALA A 36 -12.00 -2.45 -21.05
N VAL A 37 -12.92 -3.42 -21.16
CA VAL A 37 -14.37 -3.19 -21.00
C VAL A 37 -14.69 -2.70 -19.57
N ARG A 38 -14.13 -3.34 -18.55
CA ARG A 38 -14.29 -2.91 -17.15
C ARG A 38 -13.71 -1.53 -16.91
N ALA A 39 -12.54 -1.21 -17.45
CA ALA A 39 -11.94 0.10 -17.34
C ALA A 39 -12.82 1.19 -17.98
N GLN A 40 -13.39 0.94 -19.16
CA GLN A 40 -14.32 1.85 -19.83
C GLN A 40 -15.60 2.05 -19.01
N ALA A 41 -16.21 0.97 -18.52
CA ALA A 41 -17.44 1.04 -17.74
C ALA A 41 -17.22 1.81 -16.41
N ARG A 42 -16.08 1.57 -15.76
CA ARG A 42 -15.70 2.26 -14.52
C ARG A 42 -15.44 3.75 -14.74
N ALA A 43 -14.76 4.11 -15.83
CA ALA A 43 -14.54 5.50 -16.21
C ALA A 43 -15.88 6.21 -16.48
N ALA A 44 -16.79 5.59 -17.24
CA ALA A 44 -18.12 6.14 -17.52
C ALA A 44 -18.94 6.34 -16.24
N ALA A 45 -18.97 5.37 -15.34
CA ALA A 45 -19.69 5.47 -14.07
C ALA A 45 -19.10 6.56 -13.14
N SER A 46 -17.80 6.84 -13.24
CA SER A 46 -17.11 7.92 -12.52
C SER A 46 -17.18 9.27 -13.26
N LYS A 47 -17.94 9.38 -14.36
CA LYS A 47 -18.01 10.56 -15.23
C LYS A 47 -16.66 11.00 -15.79
N ARG A 48 -15.77 10.05 -16.03
CA ARG A 48 -14.44 10.24 -16.61
C ARG A 48 -14.38 9.62 -17.99
N THR A 49 -13.43 10.05 -18.80
CA THR A 49 -13.15 9.46 -20.11
C THR A 49 -11.90 8.58 -20.01
N LEU A 50 -11.96 7.40 -20.61
CA LEU A 50 -10.78 6.54 -20.71
C LEU A 50 -9.75 7.17 -21.65
N SER A 51 -8.49 7.26 -21.23
CA SER A 51 -7.42 7.80 -22.08
C SER A 51 -7.22 6.92 -23.31
N LYS A 52 -7.32 7.51 -24.51
CA LYS A 52 -7.09 6.83 -25.80
C LYS A 52 -5.67 6.32 -25.97
N THR A 53 -4.70 6.90 -25.26
CA THR A 53 -3.30 6.50 -25.31
C THR A 53 -3.00 5.30 -24.44
N SER A 54 -3.86 5.00 -23.45
CA SER A 54 -3.72 3.84 -22.58
C SER A 54 -3.92 2.53 -23.35
N ARG A 55 -3.36 1.42 -22.84
CA ARG A 55 -3.56 0.09 -23.42
C ARG A 55 -5.04 -0.26 -23.56
N ASN A 56 -5.82 -0.01 -22.51
CA ASN A 56 -7.26 -0.28 -22.50
C ASN A 56 -8.01 0.61 -23.49
N GLY A 57 -7.64 1.91 -23.62
CA GLY A 57 -8.22 2.82 -24.60
C GLY A 57 -8.01 2.35 -26.03
N LYS A 58 -6.81 1.89 -26.39
CA LYS A 58 -6.49 1.33 -27.71
C LYS A 58 -7.31 0.08 -28.02
N ILE A 59 -7.54 -0.79 -27.02
CA ILE A 59 -8.36 -1.99 -27.18
C ILE A 59 -9.83 -1.60 -27.43
N ILE A 60 -10.36 -0.65 -26.68
CA ILE A 60 -11.75 -0.16 -26.87
C ILE A 60 -11.92 0.50 -28.24
N GLU A 61 -10.96 1.30 -28.68
CA GLU A 61 -10.98 1.92 -30.01
C GLU A 61 -10.97 0.86 -31.13
N TRP A 62 -10.15 -0.19 -30.98
CA TRP A 62 -10.13 -1.32 -31.92
C TRP A 62 -11.43 -2.12 -31.92
N LEU A 63 -12.09 -2.26 -30.76
CA LEU A 63 -13.38 -2.96 -30.66
C LEU A 63 -14.52 -2.20 -31.36
N GLY A 64 -14.51 -0.86 -31.34
CA GLY A 64 -15.55 -0.03 -31.93
C GLY A 64 -16.94 -0.47 -31.49
N ASP A 65 -17.82 -0.78 -32.44
CA ASP A 65 -19.22 -1.19 -32.19
C ASP A 65 -19.37 -2.53 -31.48
N ARG A 66 -18.28 -3.30 -31.31
CA ARG A 66 -18.23 -4.54 -30.52
C ARG A 66 -17.98 -4.29 -29.04
N ALA A 67 -17.75 -3.04 -28.65
CA ALA A 67 -17.69 -2.64 -27.25
C ALA A 67 -19.11 -2.59 -26.64
N LEU A 68 -19.19 -2.44 -25.31
CA LEU A 68 -20.48 -2.30 -24.62
C LEU A 68 -21.25 -1.08 -25.10
N THR A 69 -22.57 -1.22 -25.23
CA THR A 69 -23.49 -0.10 -25.41
C THR A 69 -23.46 0.87 -24.22
N GLU A 70 -24.03 2.05 -24.37
CA GLU A 70 -24.06 3.04 -23.27
C GLU A 70 -24.82 2.53 -22.05
N ALA A 71 -25.94 1.83 -22.27
CA ALA A 71 -26.74 1.23 -21.19
C ALA A 71 -25.98 0.13 -20.44
N GLU A 72 -25.36 -0.79 -21.19
CA GLU A 72 -24.55 -1.87 -20.61
C GLU A 72 -23.33 -1.32 -19.85
N ARG A 73 -22.69 -0.28 -20.36
CA ARG A 73 -21.58 0.40 -19.66
C ARG A 73 -22.02 1.00 -18.34
N ALA A 74 -23.20 1.62 -18.31
CA ALA A 74 -23.74 2.20 -17.09
C ALA A 74 -24.02 1.13 -16.04
N GLU A 75 -24.65 0.03 -16.42
CA GLU A 75 -24.98 -1.10 -15.53
C GLU A 75 -23.71 -1.79 -14.99
N VAL A 76 -22.81 -2.16 -15.87
CA VAL A 76 -21.53 -2.79 -15.49
C VAL A 76 -20.71 -1.84 -14.64
N GLY A 77 -20.66 -0.54 -14.99
CA GLY A 77 -19.96 0.47 -14.24
C GLY A 77 -20.50 0.65 -12.82
N ALA A 78 -21.82 0.71 -12.65
CA ALA A 78 -22.46 0.79 -11.34
C ALA A 78 -22.14 -0.44 -10.48
N SER A 79 -22.24 -1.65 -11.07
CA SER A 79 -21.89 -2.89 -10.38
C SER A 79 -20.42 -2.93 -9.95
N LEU A 80 -19.50 -2.47 -10.79
CA LEU A 80 -18.07 -2.39 -10.48
C LEU A 80 -17.77 -1.39 -9.35
N LEU A 81 -18.46 -0.24 -9.31
CA LEU A 81 -18.32 0.72 -8.22
C LEU A 81 -18.80 0.13 -6.89
N VAL A 82 -19.94 -0.56 -6.88
CA VAL A 82 -20.44 -1.26 -5.71
C VAL A 82 -19.44 -2.33 -5.26
N GLN A 83 -18.95 -3.16 -6.19
CA GLN A 83 -17.96 -4.20 -5.89
C GLN A 83 -16.67 -3.59 -5.31
N THR A 84 -16.15 -2.51 -5.90
CA THR A 84 -14.95 -1.82 -5.40
C THR A 84 -15.17 -1.27 -4.01
N SER A 85 -16.35 -0.69 -3.76
CA SER A 85 -16.72 -0.19 -2.42
C SER A 85 -16.84 -1.33 -1.41
N ALA A 86 -17.45 -2.45 -1.80
CA ALA A 86 -17.61 -3.63 -0.95
C ALA A 86 -16.26 -4.30 -0.63
N ARG A 87 -15.32 -4.34 -1.57
CA ARG A 87 -13.96 -4.88 -1.34
C ARG A 87 -13.23 -4.21 -0.19
N ARG A 88 -13.55 -2.93 0.12
CA ARG A 88 -12.97 -2.23 1.27
C ARG A 88 -13.25 -2.93 2.60
N PHE A 89 -14.33 -3.71 2.66
CA PHE A 89 -14.75 -4.43 3.87
C PHE A 89 -14.28 -5.89 3.91
N VAL A 90 -13.76 -6.43 2.79
CA VAL A 90 -13.36 -7.85 2.73
C VAL A 90 -12.14 -8.14 3.59
N ASN A 91 -11.11 -7.30 3.54
CA ASN A 91 -9.88 -7.45 4.33
C ASN A 91 -9.39 -6.08 4.83
N PRO A 92 -10.12 -5.44 5.75
CA PRO A 92 -9.82 -4.06 6.15
C PRO A 92 -8.46 -3.93 6.83
N VAL A 93 -8.03 -4.94 7.58
CA VAL A 93 -6.74 -4.94 8.28
C VAL A 93 -5.59 -5.04 7.29
N LYS A 94 -5.65 -5.98 6.34
CA LYS A 94 -4.64 -6.11 5.29
C LYS A 94 -4.50 -4.80 4.53
N ARG A 95 -5.61 -4.23 4.07
CA ARG A 95 -5.59 -2.94 3.34
C ARG A 95 -5.03 -1.79 4.18
N TYR A 96 -5.31 -1.78 5.47
CA TYR A 96 -4.79 -0.76 6.37
C TYR A 96 -3.27 -0.87 6.51
N LEU A 97 -2.72 -2.05 6.66
CA LEU A 97 -1.28 -2.28 6.79
C LEU A 97 -0.57 -2.08 5.44
N ASP A 98 -1.02 -2.74 4.39
CA ASP A 98 -0.43 -2.68 3.04
C ASP A 98 -0.54 -1.27 2.42
N GLY A 99 -1.52 -0.49 2.84
CA GLY A 99 -1.67 0.91 2.44
C GLY A 99 -0.65 1.88 3.06
N SER A 100 0.22 1.43 3.98
CA SER A 100 1.20 2.31 4.64
C SER A 100 2.20 2.95 3.66
N PRO A 101 2.78 2.23 2.68
CA PRO A 101 3.66 2.83 1.69
C PRO A 101 2.96 3.91 0.84
N LYS A 102 1.70 3.69 0.46
CA LYS A 102 0.91 4.66 -0.30
C LYS A 102 0.64 5.93 0.52
N ARG A 103 0.23 5.79 1.78
CA ARG A 103 0.01 6.93 2.70
C ARG A 103 1.30 7.71 2.94
N TYR A 104 2.42 6.99 3.07
CA TYR A 104 3.72 7.63 3.22
C TYR A 104 4.09 8.47 1.98
N ARG A 105 3.91 7.92 0.76
CA ARG A 105 4.17 8.68 -0.48
C ARG A 105 3.28 9.93 -0.60
N ALA A 106 2.02 9.83 -0.21
CA ALA A 106 1.12 11.00 -0.19
C ALA A 106 1.60 12.05 0.81
N PHE A 107 1.95 11.65 2.03
CA PHE A 107 2.55 12.51 3.05
C PHE A 107 3.83 13.18 2.56
N ARG A 108 4.76 12.41 1.96
CA ARG A 108 6.01 12.93 1.40
C ARG A 108 5.75 14.01 0.36
N ARG A 109 4.83 13.75 -0.58
CA ARG A 109 4.46 14.69 -1.65
C ARG A 109 3.95 16.00 -1.07
N GLU A 110 3.04 15.94 -0.12
CA GLU A 110 2.51 17.11 0.58
C GLU A 110 3.64 17.90 1.27
N ARG A 111 4.53 17.24 1.99
CA ARG A 111 5.65 17.87 2.69
C ARG A 111 6.68 18.46 1.75
N GLN A 112 6.95 17.83 0.61
CA GLN A 112 7.83 18.39 -0.41
C GLN A 112 7.26 19.65 -1.06
N GLN A 113 5.93 19.72 -1.25
CA GLN A 113 5.25 20.91 -1.77
C GLN A 113 5.37 22.10 -0.80
N THR A 114 5.31 21.85 0.49
CA THR A 114 5.48 22.87 1.53
C THR A 114 6.93 23.19 1.86
N GLY A 115 7.90 22.53 1.21
CA GLY A 115 9.33 22.70 1.47
C GLY A 115 9.81 22.13 2.82
N SER A 116 8.95 21.39 3.52
CA SER A 116 9.24 20.82 4.85
C SER A 116 9.78 19.37 4.80
N TRP A 117 10.10 18.87 3.61
CA TRP A 117 10.67 17.54 3.40
C TRP A 117 11.76 17.59 2.35
N TYR A 118 12.78 16.72 2.47
CA TYR A 118 13.87 16.67 1.50
C TYR A 118 13.35 16.25 0.12
N ARG A 119 14.01 16.72 -0.92
CA ARG A 119 13.81 16.25 -2.29
C ARG A 119 14.87 15.22 -2.62
N ASN A 120 14.44 14.12 -3.17
CA ASN A 120 15.33 13.06 -3.59
C ASN A 120 15.43 13.06 -5.12
N GLU A 121 16.52 13.60 -5.64
CA GLU A 121 16.79 13.61 -7.07
C GLU A 121 17.14 12.21 -7.54
N GLY A 122 16.59 11.77 -8.67
CA GLY A 122 16.86 10.45 -9.26
C GLY A 122 15.91 9.32 -8.83
N PHE A 123 14.90 9.60 -8.00
CA PHE A 123 13.85 8.64 -7.65
C PHE A 123 12.51 9.06 -8.23
N GLU A 124 11.75 8.09 -8.73
CA GLU A 124 10.40 8.34 -9.19
C GLU A 124 9.46 8.66 -8.02
N PRO A 125 8.38 9.46 -8.24
CA PRO A 125 7.42 9.78 -7.19
C PRO A 125 6.77 8.55 -6.52
N ARG A 126 6.76 7.41 -7.22
CA ARG A 126 6.21 6.14 -6.72
C ARG A 126 7.19 5.35 -5.86
N ASP A 127 8.48 5.61 -5.97
CA ASP A 127 9.49 4.88 -5.25
C ASP A 127 9.51 5.27 -3.77
N ILE A 128 9.94 4.32 -2.93
CA ILE A 128 10.32 4.57 -1.55
C ILE A 128 11.83 4.46 -1.48
N HIS A 129 12.47 5.55 -1.08
CA HIS A 129 13.90 5.59 -0.92
C HIS A 129 14.35 4.65 0.22
N PRO A 130 15.50 3.96 0.13
CA PRO A 130 16.00 3.10 1.20
C PRO A 130 16.04 3.77 2.57
N LEU A 131 16.39 5.07 2.65
CA LEU A 131 16.39 5.84 3.89
C LEU A 131 14.98 6.10 4.47
N GLU A 132 13.93 5.96 3.65
CA GLU A 132 12.53 6.12 4.05
C GLU A 132 11.88 4.80 4.44
N LEU A 133 12.53 3.68 4.14
CA LEU A 133 11.99 2.34 4.40
C LEU A 133 11.72 2.13 5.89
N ASP A 134 12.63 2.59 6.74
CA ASP A 134 12.50 2.47 8.20
C ASP A 134 11.27 3.25 8.72
N ILE A 135 10.93 4.38 8.10
CA ILE A 135 9.73 5.16 8.45
C ILE A 135 8.46 4.35 8.13
N VAL A 136 8.41 3.74 6.94
CA VAL A 136 7.28 2.92 6.51
C VAL A 136 7.16 1.68 7.38
N LEU A 137 8.28 1.01 7.68
CA LEU A 137 8.33 -0.15 8.55
C LEU A 137 7.82 0.20 9.96
N LEU A 138 8.29 1.31 10.53
CA LEU A 138 7.84 1.79 11.84
C LEU A 138 6.33 2.06 11.85
N ALA A 139 5.80 2.66 10.78
CA ALA A 139 4.37 2.93 10.65
C ALA A 139 3.56 1.63 10.63
N ILE A 140 4.02 0.60 9.90
CA ILE A 140 3.38 -0.73 9.85
C ILE A 140 3.42 -1.41 11.23
N LEU A 141 4.60 -1.45 11.86
CA LEU A 141 4.77 -2.09 13.17
C LEU A 141 3.91 -1.44 14.25
N ARG A 142 3.86 -0.11 14.29
CA ARG A 142 3.01 0.63 15.23
C ARG A 142 1.52 0.38 14.97
N ALA A 143 1.10 0.46 13.71
CA ALA A 143 -0.29 0.19 13.34
C ALA A 143 -0.73 -1.23 13.72
N ALA A 144 0.13 -2.23 13.46
CA ALA A 144 -0.13 -3.61 13.86
C ALA A 144 -0.14 -3.76 15.40
N GLY A 145 0.81 -3.16 16.10
CA GLY A 145 0.88 -3.17 17.56
C GLY A 145 -0.36 -2.56 18.23
N ASP A 146 -0.86 -1.44 17.69
CA ASP A 146 -2.07 -0.80 18.18
C ASP A 146 -3.32 -1.68 17.98
N LEU A 147 -3.40 -2.40 16.86
CA LEU A 147 -4.47 -3.36 16.62
C LEU A 147 -4.37 -4.55 17.58
N ILE A 148 -3.19 -5.17 17.69
CA ILE A 148 -2.93 -6.35 18.51
C ILE A 148 -3.13 -6.04 20.00
N SER A 149 -2.91 -4.80 20.43
CA SER A 149 -3.13 -4.40 21.83
C SER A 149 -4.60 -4.36 22.25
N LYS A 150 -5.54 -4.38 21.28
CA LYS A 150 -6.98 -4.30 21.58
C LYS A 150 -7.53 -5.63 22.10
N PRO A 151 -8.25 -5.65 23.23
CA PRO A 151 -8.72 -6.90 23.85
C PRO A 151 -9.64 -7.76 22.96
N ASN A 152 -10.48 -7.12 22.14
CA ASN A 152 -11.34 -7.81 21.19
C ASN A 152 -10.55 -8.55 20.11
N ILE A 153 -9.48 -7.92 19.59
CA ILE A 153 -8.62 -8.54 18.58
C ILE A 153 -7.81 -9.67 19.20
N GLN A 154 -7.27 -9.48 20.41
CA GLN A 154 -6.52 -10.52 21.11
C GLN A 154 -7.35 -11.79 21.36
N ARG A 155 -8.65 -11.63 21.65
CA ARG A 155 -9.55 -12.76 21.88
C ARG A 155 -9.75 -13.61 20.64
N ASP A 156 -9.82 -12.97 19.46
CA ASP A 156 -10.17 -13.62 18.21
C ASP A 156 -9.00 -13.61 17.21
N ILE A 157 -7.76 -13.47 17.70
CA ILE A 157 -6.57 -13.26 16.85
C ILE A 157 -6.34 -14.41 15.86
N ASP A 158 -6.77 -15.62 16.17
CA ASP A 158 -6.64 -16.80 15.33
C ASP A 158 -7.73 -16.89 14.25
N SER A 159 -8.70 -16.00 14.27
CA SER A 159 -9.73 -15.98 13.23
C SER A 159 -9.19 -15.47 11.89
N SER A 160 -9.84 -15.89 10.79
CA SER A 160 -9.46 -15.48 9.44
C SER A 160 -9.50 -13.96 9.22
N ALA A 161 -10.31 -13.24 9.99
CA ALA A 161 -10.42 -11.79 9.95
C ALA A 161 -9.10 -11.08 10.30
N TRP A 162 -8.24 -11.72 11.13
CA TRP A 162 -6.97 -11.17 11.59
C TRP A 162 -5.75 -11.88 10.99
N SER A 163 -5.95 -12.72 9.96
CA SER A 163 -4.87 -13.49 9.30
C SER A 163 -3.70 -12.62 8.84
N SER A 164 -3.95 -11.36 8.47
CA SER A 164 -2.91 -10.42 8.06
C SER A 164 -2.00 -9.96 9.21
N LEU A 165 -2.41 -10.12 10.46
CA LEU A 165 -1.60 -9.81 11.64
C LEU A 165 -0.72 -11.00 12.07
N GLN A 166 -1.08 -12.22 11.69
CA GLN A 166 -0.37 -13.45 12.08
C GLN A 166 1.14 -13.42 11.77
N PRO A 167 1.57 -13.04 10.55
CA PRO A 167 3.01 -12.95 10.25
C PRO A 167 3.72 -11.93 11.14
N ILE A 168 3.06 -10.81 11.46
CA ILE A 168 3.65 -9.74 12.27
C ILE A 168 3.78 -10.19 13.73
N LEU A 169 2.81 -10.96 14.25
CA LEU A 169 2.87 -11.53 15.60
C LEU A 169 4.16 -12.35 15.81
N GLY A 170 4.60 -13.08 14.79
CA GLY A 170 5.83 -13.87 14.84
C GLY A 170 7.11 -13.06 15.04
N TYR A 171 7.09 -11.76 14.75
CA TYR A 171 8.24 -10.87 14.93
C TYR A 171 8.33 -10.25 16.33
N TYR A 172 7.23 -10.16 17.08
CA TYR A 172 7.28 -9.59 18.43
C TYR A 172 8.10 -10.44 19.39
N ARG A 173 8.84 -9.76 20.25
CA ARG A 173 9.66 -10.37 21.30
C ARG A 173 9.26 -9.83 22.67
N ASN A 174 9.38 -10.67 23.67
CA ASN A 174 9.08 -10.27 25.05
C ASN A 174 10.00 -9.15 25.53
N GLN A 175 11.23 -9.18 25.06
CA GLN A 175 12.25 -8.18 25.39
C GLN A 175 13.13 -7.94 24.16
N ILE A 176 13.46 -6.70 23.92
CA ILE A 176 14.44 -6.26 22.92
C ILE A 176 15.62 -5.66 23.67
N LEU A 177 16.80 -6.15 23.38
CA LEU A 177 18.08 -5.63 23.87
C LEU A 177 18.87 -5.14 22.67
N VAL A 178 19.32 -3.90 22.71
CA VAL A 178 20.14 -3.29 21.65
C VAL A 178 21.46 -2.87 22.29
N ASP A 179 22.53 -3.46 21.80
CA ASP A 179 23.88 -3.01 22.10
C ASP A 179 24.36 -2.08 21.00
N GLU A 180 25.33 -1.22 21.29
CA GLU A 180 25.87 -0.21 20.36
C GLU A 180 24.75 0.68 19.76
N ALA A 181 23.80 1.10 20.59
CA ALA A 181 22.63 1.87 20.16
C ALA A 181 22.99 3.18 19.45
N THR A 182 24.18 3.70 19.71
CA THR A 182 24.73 4.91 19.09
C THR A 182 25.01 4.77 17.59
N ASP A 183 25.07 3.52 17.07
CA ASP A 183 25.30 3.26 15.65
C ASP A 183 24.02 3.27 14.81
N PHE A 184 22.88 3.25 15.49
CA PHE A 184 21.57 3.26 14.82
C PHE A 184 20.96 4.65 14.76
N SER A 185 20.20 4.91 13.70
CA SER A 185 19.38 6.12 13.64
C SER A 185 18.23 6.06 14.66
N PRO A 186 17.68 7.21 15.10
CA PRO A 186 16.52 7.23 15.99
C PRO A 186 15.31 6.45 15.46
N ILE A 187 15.12 6.42 14.13
CA ILE A 187 14.03 5.66 13.49
C ILE A 187 14.30 4.16 13.56
N GLN A 188 15.54 3.71 13.34
CA GLN A 188 15.91 2.32 13.48
C GLN A 188 15.72 1.83 14.91
N LEU A 189 16.14 2.61 15.89
CA LEU A 189 15.88 2.30 17.30
C LEU A 189 14.39 2.25 17.61
N ALA A 190 13.59 3.15 17.02
CA ALA A 190 12.14 3.13 17.17
C ALA A 190 11.50 1.89 16.51
N CYS A 191 12.03 1.40 15.37
CA CYS A 191 11.62 0.15 14.75
C CYS A 191 11.93 -1.05 15.66
N MET A 192 13.14 -1.10 16.22
CA MET A 192 13.53 -2.14 17.16
C MET A 192 12.64 -2.13 18.41
N ALA A 193 12.39 -0.95 18.97
CA ALA A 193 11.49 -0.81 20.12
C ALA A 193 10.05 -1.24 19.79
N ALA A 194 9.59 -0.99 18.54
CA ALA A 194 8.28 -1.41 18.09
C ALA A 194 8.13 -2.92 17.91
N LEU A 195 9.24 -3.68 17.88
CA LEU A 195 9.25 -5.15 17.91
C LEU A 195 9.09 -5.73 19.34
N ALA A 196 9.18 -4.92 20.38
CA ALA A 196 8.81 -5.36 21.70
C ALA A 196 7.31 -5.65 21.76
N HIS A 197 6.93 -6.76 22.41
CA HIS A 197 5.54 -7.17 22.52
C HIS A 197 4.65 -6.01 23.01
N PRO A 198 3.55 -5.66 22.32
CA PRO A 198 2.79 -4.42 22.58
C PRO A 198 2.29 -4.27 24.02
N ARG A 199 2.12 -5.36 24.74
CA ARG A 199 1.69 -5.36 26.16
C ARG A 199 2.87 -5.20 27.13
N LEU A 200 4.04 -5.77 26.79
CA LEU A 200 5.20 -5.77 27.69
C LEU A 200 6.06 -4.53 27.50
N ARG A 201 6.22 -4.09 26.25
CA ARG A 201 7.00 -2.91 25.85
C ARG A 201 8.40 -2.88 26.46
N SER A 202 9.01 -4.07 26.62
CA SER A 202 10.33 -4.21 27.21
C SER A 202 11.39 -3.93 26.15
N PHE A 203 12.00 -2.78 26.26
CA PHE A 203 13.08 -2.32 25.39
C PHE A 203 14.21 -1.76 26.23
N PHE A 204 15.43 -2.21 25.95
CA PHE A 204 16.65 -1.69 26.56
C PHE A 204 17.69 -1.44 25.47
N ALA A 205 18.30 -0.28 25.50
CA ALA A 205 19.37 0.09 24.58
C ALA A 205 20.56 0.66 25.36
N CYS A 206 21.76 0.23 25.02
CA CYS A 206 23.00 0.78 25.55
C CYS A 206 23.95 1.10 24.40
N GLY A 207 24.87 2.01 24.63
CA GLY A 207 25.87 2.40 23.66
C GLY A 207 26.85 3.43 24.26
N ASP A 208 28.02 3.52 23.65
CA ASP A 208 29.05 4.49 24.05
C ASP A 208 29.08 5.66 23.09
N PHE A 209 28.71 6.85 23.57
CA PHE A 209 28.74 8.06 22.78
C PHE A 209 30.14 8.47 22.28
N ASN A 210 31.21 7.97 22.92
CA ASN A 210 32.58 8.25 22.50
C ASN A 210 33.06 7.35 21.36
N GLN A 211 32.33 6.25 21.07
CA GLN A 211 32.64 5.31 19.99
C GLN A 211 31.72 5.44 18.77
N ARG A 212 31.03 6.56 18.67
CA ARG A 212 30.08 6.82 17.62
C ARG A 212 30.70 6.74 16.23
N LEU A 213 30.21 5.82 15.38
CA LEU A 213 30.68 5.60 14.01
C LEU A 213 29.86 6.39 12.98
N THR A 214 28.66 6.81 13.32
CA THR A 214 27.73 7.48 12.40
C THR A 214 27.41 8.91 12.83
N THR A 215 27.16 9.80 11.86
CA THR A 215 26.80 11.19 12.12
C THR A 215 25.34 11.38 12.56
N TRP A 216 24.50 10.36 12.42
CA TRP A 216 23.07 10.38 12.76
C TRP A 216 22.70 9.50 13.95
N GLY A 217 23.64 9.00 14.66
CA GLY A 217 23.35 8.30 15.91
C GLY A 217 22.60 9.20 16.91
N ALA A 218 21.69 8.62 17.68
CA ALA A 218 20.91 9.30 18.69
C ALA A 218 21.74 9.93 19.80
#